data_73c063ea745fe9c8cfb028125babe4f0
#
_entry.id   73c063ea745fe9c8cfb028125babe4f0
#
_cell.length_a   1.000
_cell.length_b   1.000
_cell.length_c   1.000
_cell.angle_alpha   90.00
_cell.angle_beta   90.00
_cell.angle_gamma   90.00
#
_symmetry.space_group_name_H-M   'P 1'
#
loop_
_entity.id
_entity.type
_entity.pdbx_description
1 polymer ?
#
loop_
_entity_poly.entity_id
_entity_poly.type
_entity_poly.pdbx_seq_one_letter_code
_entity_poly.pdbx_strand_id
1 'polypeptide(L)'
;MESYSYVLAEHQTIQTERLILRPITLADARDIFEYASDEDNTKFVFDTHPDIDHTRKQIAEYFVATPLGKYGITLAETDKLIGTIDLRIDTTAKSGCLGYALNKAFWGNGYMTEAGFALLDLSFNKLELERVFATHDVCNPASGKVMQRLGMKYEGTLRKSRLAKKVLVDDAYYSILKEEYIAK
;
A
#
# COMPACT_ATOMS: atom_id res chain seq x y z
N MET A 1 2.52 -26.50 -2.66
CA MET A 1 2.54 -25.04 -2.42
C MET A 1 1.13 -24.62 -2.09
N GLU A 2 0.92 -23.99 -0.95
CA GLU A 2 -0.39 -23.47 -0.57
C GLU A 2 -0.82 -22.36 -1.54
N SER A 3 -2.14 -22.17 -1.70
CA SER A 3 -2.60 -21.10 -2.59
C SER A 3 -2.31 -19.72 -1.96
N TYR A 4 -1.95 -18.74 -2.75
CA TYR A 4 -1.72 -17.37 -2.26
C TYR A 4 -2.93 -16.81 -1.49
N SER A 5 -4.15 -17.14 -1.94
CA SER A 5 -5.37 -16.73 -1.25
C SER A 5 -5.49 -17.36 0.13
N TYR A 6 -5.06 -18.61 0.30
CA TYR A 6 -5.07 -19.27 1.60
C TYR A 6 -4.10 -18.58 2.56
N VAL A 7 -2.85 -18.37 2.15
CA VAL A 7 -1.84 -17.67 2.95
C VAL A 7 -2.28 -16.26 3.32
N LEU A 8 -2.84 -15.50 2.37
CA LEU A 8 -3.37 -14.16 2.65
C LEU A 8 -4.55 -14.20 3.63
N ALA A 9 -5.40 -15.23 3.58
CA ALA A 9 -6.52 -15.40 4.52
C ALA A 9 -6.05 -15.69 5.95
N GLU A 10 -4.96 -16.43 6.12
CA GLU A 10 -4.34 -16.66 7.43
C GLU A 10 -3.65 -15.40 7.99
N HIS A 11 -3.22 -14.50 7.12
CA HIS A 11 -2.47 -13.29 7.48
C HIS A 11 -3.29 -12.00 7.26
N GLN A 12 -4.60 -12.04 7.51
CA GLN A 12 -5.45 -10.85 7.41
C GLN A 12 -5.15 -9.77 8.46
N THR A 13 -4.49 -10.16 9.56
CA THR A 13 -4.04 -9.22 10.59
C THR A 13 -2.55 -9.45 10.83
N ILE A 14 -1.77 -8.37 10.72
CA ILE A 14 -0.32 -8.39 10.96
C ILE A 14 -0.02 -7.31 12.00
N GLN A 15 0.61 -7.73 13.11
CA GLN A 15 1.04 -6.80 14.15
C GLN A 15 2.52 -6.48 13.99
N THR A 16 2.87 -5.21 14.10
CA THR A 16 4.24 -4.72 14.13
C THR A 16 4.52 -4.07 15.49
N GLU A 17 5.61 -3.34 15.64
CA GLU A 17 5.94 -2.64 16.89
C GLU A 17 4.91 -1.57 17.26
N ARG A 18 4.47 -0.77 16.28
CA ARG A 18 3.59 0.39 16.49
C ARG A 18 2.26 0.30 15.76
N LEU A 19 2.10 -0.69 14.85
CA LEU A 19 0.96 -0.75 13.94
C LEU A 19 0.25 -2.10 14.02
N ILE A 20 -1.04 -2.06 13.69
CA ILE A 20 -1.83 -3.24 13.35
C ILE A 20 -2.32 -3.05 11.91
N LEU A 21 -1.88 -3.93 11.02
CA LEU A 21 -2.40 -4.02 9.66
C LEU A 21 -3.58 -4.98 9.69
N ARG A 22 -4.78 -4.50 9.40
CA ARG A 22 -6.02 -5.28 9.49
C ARG A 22 -6.96 -5.03 8.32
N PRO A 23 -7.97 -5.89 8.09
CA PRO A 23 -9.01 -5.61 7.12
C PRO A 23 -9.70 -4.27 7.39
N ILE A 24 -10.05 -3.57 6.31
CA ILE A 24 -10.79 -2.31 6.35
C ILE A 24 -12.28 -2.61 6.34
N THR A 25 -13.03 -1.89 7.15
CA THR A 25 -14.47 -2.00 7.28
C THR A 25 -15.16 -0.66 7.03
N LEU A 26 -16.49 -0.64 6.91
CA LEU A 26 -17.24 0.60 6.79
C LEU A 26 -17.16 1.50 8.03
N ALA A 27 -16.78 0.94 9.19
CA ALA A 27 -16.56 1.73 10.41
C ALA A 27 -15.35 2.67 10.28
N ASP A 28 -14.37 2.33 9.42
CA ASP A 28 -13.17 3.11 9.19
C ASP A 28 -13.39 4.34 8.28
N ALA A 29 -14.62 4.54 7.81
CA ALA A 29 -14.93 5.58 6.82
C ALA A 29 -14.55 7.00 7.28
N ARG A 30 -14.68 7.30 8.57
CA ARG A 30 -14.32 8.63 9.10
C ARG A 30 -12.82 8.87 9.06
N ASP A 31 -12.03 7.90 9.50
CA ASP A 31 -10.57 7.99 9.49
C ASP A 31 -10.02 8.08 8.06
N ILE A 32 -10.58 7.30 7.13
CA ILE A 32 -10.20 7.36 5.71
C ILE A 32 -10.63 8.70 5.11
N PHE A 33 -11.83 9.20 5.37
CA PHE A 33 -12.31 10.46 4.84
C PHE A 33 -11.46 11.63 5.30
N GLU A 34 -10.91 11.60 6.51
CA GLU A 34 -10.02 12.65 7.04
C GLU A 34 -8.89 13.00 6.06
N TYR A 35 -8.25 12.00 5.45
CA TYR A 35 -7.17 12.23 4.49
C TYR A 35 -7.60 12.10 3.03
N ALA A 36 -8.64 11.35 2.74
CA ALA A 36 -9.13 11.17 1.38
C ALA A 36 -9.89 12.40 0.85
N SER A 37 -10.41 13.26 1.72
CA SER A 37 -11.02 14.55 1.36
C SER A 37 -10.01 15.68 1.19
N ASP A 38 -8.75 15.46 1.54
CA ASP A 38 -7.68 16.45 1.44
C ASP A 38 -6.99 16.37 0.07
N GLU A 39 -7.08 17.43 -0.73
CA GLU A 39 -6.50 17.50 -2.08
C GLU A 39 -4.98 17.33 -2.10
N ASP A 40 -4.27 17.86 -1.09
CA ASP A 40 -2.81 17.70 -0.98
C ASP A 40 -2.43 16.26 -0.69
N ASN A 41 -3.21 15.58 0.18
CA ASN A 41 -2.97 14.19 0.53
C ASN A 41 -3.22 13.25 -0.66
N THR A 42 -4.27 13.53 -1.43
CA THR A 42 -4.71 12.67 -2.55
C THR A 42 -4.05 12.99 -3.88
N LYS A 43 -3.29 14.09 -3.95
CA LYS A 43 -2.77 14.68 -5.20
C LYS A 43 -2.20 13.68 -6.19
N PHE A 44 -1.47 12.67 -5.72
CA PHE A 44 -0.73 11.71 -6.56
C PHE A 44 -1.25 10.27 -6.48
N VAL A 45 -2.25 9.99 -5.64
CA VAL A 45 -2.65 8.60 -5.32
C VAL A 45 -4.02 8.23 -5.86
N PHE A 46 -5.05 9.01 -5.57
CA PHE A 46 -6.43 8.76 -6.02
C PHE A 46 -7.23 10.07 -6.09
N ASP A 47 -8.44 10.01 -6.63
CA ASP A 47 -9.32 11.18 -6.70
C ASP A 47 -9.82 11.56 -5.31
N THR A 48 -9.82 12.88 -5.03
CA THR A 48 -10.28 13.41 -3.74
C THR A 48 -11.74 13.06 -3.51
N HIS A 49 -12.06 12.54 -2.34
CA HIS A 49 -13.41 12.14 -1.99
C HIS A 49 -14.25 13.37 -1.65
N PRO A 50 -15.39 13.60 -2.33
CA PRO A 50 -16.22 14.78 -2.13
C PRO A 50 -17.00 14.76 -0.80
N ASP A 51 -17.32 13.54 -0.30
CA ASP A 51 -18.09 13.34 0.91
C ASP A 51 -17.81 11.95 1.53
N ILE A 52 -18.34 11.72 2.72
CA ILE A 52 -18.15 10.47 3.46
C ILE A 52 -18.90 9.28 2.83
N ASP A 53 -19.97 9.51 2.11
CA ASP A 53 -20.73 8.44 1.46
C ASP A 53 -19.96 7.92 0.23
N HIS A 54 -19.27 8.80 -0.48
CA HIS A 54 -18.31 8.40 -1.50
C HIS A 54 -17.19 7.53 -0.89
N THR A 55 -16.65 7.94 0.25
CA THR A 55 -15.63 7.12 0.97
C THR A 55 -16.17 5.75 1.35
N ARG A 56 -17.39 5.65 1.89
CA ARG A 56 -18.02 4.37 2.23
C ARG A 56 -18.19 3.47 1.00
N LYS A 57 -18.57 4.05 -0.13
CA LYS A 57 -18.70 3.34 -1.40
C LYS A 57 -17.35 2.80 -1.87
N GLN A 58 -16.29 3.62 -1.84
CA GLN A 58 -14.94 3.19 -2.19
C GLN A 58 -14.42 2.08 -1.26
N ILE A 59 -14.71 2.17 0.05
CA ILE A 59 -14.38 1.09 0.99
C ILE A 59 -15.08 -0.21 0.60
N ALA A 60 -16.39 -0.16 0.33
CA ALA A 60 -17.16 -1.34 -0.04
C ALA A 60 -16.65 -1.97 -1.34
N GLU A 61 -16.45 -1.16 -2.38
CA GLU A 61 -16.10 -1.63 -3.72
C GLU A 61 -14.64 -2.09 -3.84
N TYR A 62 -13.70 -1.42 -3.16
CA TYR A 62 -12.28 -1.73 -3.29
C TYR A 62 -11.75 -2.64 -2.18
N PHE A 63 -12.07 -2.36 -0.91
CA PHE A 63 -11.49 -3.09 0.21
C PHE A 63 -12.35 -4.28 0.64
N VAL A 64 -13.66 -4.11 0.79
CA VAL A 64 -14.55 -5.15 1.31
C VAL A 64 -14.88 -6.21 0.26
N ALA A 65 -15.10 -5.81 -0.99
CA ALA A 65 -15.43 -6.75 -2.08
C ALA A 65 -14.29 -7.75 -2.39
N THR A 66 -13.02 -7.33 -2.21
CA THR A 66 -11.84 -8.18 -2.43
C THR A 66 -10.80 -7.90 -1.35
N PRO A 67 -10.96 -8.45 -0.12
CA PRO A 67 -10.19 -8.00 1.04
C PRO A 67 -8.77 -8.56 1.12
N LEU A 68 -8.48 -9.68 0.47
CA LEU A 68 -7.19 -10.35 0.62
C LEU A 68 -6.04 -9.51 0.07
N GLY A 69 -5.01 -9.33 0.89
CA GLY A 69 -3.84 -8.51 0.57
C GLY A 69 -4.06 -7.00 0.74
N LYS A 70 -5.20 -6.57 1.29
CA LYS A 70 -5.52 -5.16 1.50
C LYS A 70 -5.72 -4.85 2.98
N TYR A 71 -4.96 -3.88 3.48
CA TYR A 71 -4.89 -3.59 4.91
C TYR A 71 -5.11 -2.11 5.20
N GLY A 72 -5.88 -1.84 6.24
CA GLY A 72 -5.83 -0.58 6.96
C GLY A 72 -4.61 -0.58 7.88
N ILE A 73 -3.89 0.53 7.92
CA ILE A 73 -2.79 0.76 8.83
C ILE A 73 -3.36 1.48 10.05
N THR A 74 -3.43 0.80 11.20
CA THR A 74 -3.92 1.37 12.45
C THR A 74 -2.80 1.51 13.48
N LEU A 75 -2.86 2.55 14.29
CA LEU A 75 -1.96 2.71 15.43
C LEU A 75 -2.35 1.70 16.53
N ALA A 76 -1.39 0.91 17.01
CA ALA A 76 -1.64 -0.10 18.04
C ALA A 76 -2.14 0.49 19.36
N GLU A 77 -1.74 1.73 19.70
CA GLU A 77 -2.15 2.40 20.93
C GLU A 77 -3.61 2.90 20.93
N THR A 78 -4.12 3.35 19.77
CA THR A 78 -5.38 4.11 19.70
C THR A 78 -6.41 3.48 18.80
N ASP A 79 -6.05 2.44 18.04
CA ASP A 79 -6.83 1.80 16.97
C ASP A 79 -7.27 2.80 15.85
N LYS A 80 -6.67 4.00 15.81
CA LYS A 80 -6.94 4.98 14.75
C LYS A 80 -6.35 4.49 13.43
N LEU A 81 -7.17 4.43 12.39
CA LEU A 81 -6.70 4.14 11.04
C LEU A 81 -6.03 5.40 10.46
N ILE A 82 -4.74 5.28 10.11
CA ILE A 82 -3.92 6.38 9.62
C ILE A 82 -3.56 6.28 8.13
N GLY A 83 -3.90 5.16 7.49
CA GLY A 83 -3.57 4.93 6.09
C GLY A 83 -3.96 3.55 5.62
N THR A 84 -3.59 3.24 4.39
CA THR A 84 -3.85 1.94 3.76
C THR A 84 -2.60 1.44 3.04
N ILE A 85 -2.45 0.11 2.98
CA ILE A 85 -1.42 -0.56 2.17
C ILE A 85 -2.01 -1.82 1.56
N ASP A 86 -1.66 -2.11 0.30
CA ASP A 86 -2.10 -3.33 -0.38
C ASP A 86 -0.96 -4.04 -1.10
N LEU A 87 -1.10 -5.35 -1.24
CA LEU A 87 -0.24 -6.24 -2.01
C LEU A 87 -1.10 -6.96 -3.06
N ARG A 88 -0.94 -6.58 -4.32
CA ARG A 88 -1.61 -7.22 -5.46
C ARG A 88 -0.67 -8.22 -6.10
N ILE A 89 -1.08 -9.50 -6.16
CA ILE A 89 -0.24 -10.61 -6.58
C ILE A 89 -0.53 -10.99 -8.02
N ASP A 90 0.52 -11.07 -8.83
CA ASP A 90 0.53 -11.83 -10.09
C ASP A 90 1.05 -13.24 -9.80
N THR A 91 0.13 -14.20 -9.82
CA THR A 91 0.44 -15.60 -9.51
C THR A 91 1.30 -16.27 -10.56
N THR A 92 1.26 -15.80 -11.82
CA THR A 92 2.04 -16.34 -12.93
C THR A 92 3.49 -15.89 -12.85
N ALA A 93 3.69 -14.59 -12.59
CA ALA A 93 5.02 -14.01 -12.45
C ALA A 93 5.62 -14.18 -11.05
N LYS A 94 4.87 -14.74 -10.08
CA LYS A 94 5.24 -14.80 -8.66
C LYS A 94 5.71 -13.42 -8.15
N SER A 95 4.99 -12.38 -8.51
CA SER A 95 5.34 -11.02 -8.13
C SER A 95 4.22 -10.31 -7.40
N GLY A 96 4.60 -9.36 -6.54
CA GLY A 96 3.67 -8.50 -5.81
C GLY A 96 3.85 -7.03 -6.15
N CYS A 97 2.75 -6.31 -6.32
CA CYS A 97 2.75 -4.86 -6.47
C CYS A 97 2.24 -4.21 -5.19
N LEU A 98 3.07 -3.39 -4.53
CA LEU A 98 2.66 -2.61 -3.37
C LEU A 98 1.97 -1.31 -3.81
N GLY A 99 0.81 -1.03 -3.20
CA GLY A 99 0.15 0.26 -3.23
C GLY A 99 -0.03 0.79 -1.82
N TYR A 100 0.04 2.11 -1.61
CA TYR A 100 -0.15 2.68 -0.28
C TYR A 100 -0.55 4.14 -0.30
N ALA A 101 -1.26 4.53 0.76
CA ALA A 101 -1.57 5.91 1.09
C ALA A 101 -1.50 6.11 2.60
N LEU A 102 -1.01 7.27 3.05
CA LEU A 102 -0.91 7.62 4.46
C LEU A 102 -1.46 9.03 4.66
N ASN A 103 -2.25 9.20 5.72
CA ASN A 103 -2.70 10.51 6.16
C ASN A 103 -1.48 11.40 6.46
N LYS A 104 -1.44 12.59 5.84
CA LYS A 104 -0.31 13.52 5.92
C LYS A 104 0.03 13.96 7.35
N ALA A 105 -0.95 13.94 8.26
CA ALA A 105 -0.73 14.23 9.67
C ALA A 105 0.24 13.25 10.35
N PHE A 106 0.44 12.07 9.74
CA PHE A 106 1.32 11.00 10.24
C PHE A 106 2.59 10.80 9.40
N TRP A 107 2.85 11.67 8.43
CA TRP A 107 4.08 11.61 7.63
C TRP A 107 5.32 11.88 8.51
N GLY A 108 6.48 11.42 8.06
CA GLY A 108 7.76 11.65 8.75
C GLY A 108 8.06 10.71 9.92
N ASN A 109 7.07 9.91 10.39
CA ASN A 109 7.22 9.03 11.56
C ASN A 109 7.68 7.61 11.22
N GLY A 110 7.89 7.28 9.94
CA GLY A 110 8.34 5.96 9.52
C GLY A 110 7.23 4.89 9.42
N TYR A 111 5.99 5.21 9.72
CA TYR A 111 4.87 4.24 9.74
C TYR A 111 4.69 3.50 8.40
N MET A 112 4.75 4.20 7.27
CA MET A 112 4.61 3.54 5.96
C MET A 112 5.79 2.60 5.67
N THR A 113 7.00 2.93 6.13
CA THR A 113 8.16 2.05 5.99
C THR A 113 8.00 0.80 6.86
N GLU A 114 7.51 0.94 8.10
CA GLU A 114 7.22 -0.18 9.00
C GLU A 114 6.15 -1.12 8.41
N ALA A 115 5.03 -0.57 7.94
CA ALA A 115 3.99 -1.34 7.25
C ALA A 115 4.51 -2.04 5.98
N GLY A 116 5.35 -1.35 5.20
CA GLY A 116 5.97 -1.90 4.01
C GLY A 116 6.88 -3.08 4.30
N PHE A 117 7.70 -3.02 5.36
CA PHE A 117 8.53 -4.16 5.77
C PHE A 117 7.68 -5.37 6.20
N ALA A 118 6.55 -5.16 6.88
CA ALA A 118 5.65 -6.25 7.23
C ALA A 118 5.08 -6.95 5.99
N LEU A 119 4.76 -6.19 4.94
CA LEU A 119 4.29 -6.79 3.67
C LEU A 119 5.44 -7.42 2.85
N LEU A 120 6.66 -6.91 2.94
CA LEU A 120 7.82 -7.59 2.33
C LEU A 120 8.09 -8.93 3.02
N ASP A 121 8.01 -8.99 4.35
CA ASP A 121 8.14 -10.24 5.10
C ASP A 121 7.07 -11.26 4.70
N LEU A 122 5.81 -10.84 4.67
CA LEU A 122 4.70 -11.66 4.16
C LEU A 122 4.97 -12.15 2.73
N SER A 123 5.44 -11.26 1.85
CA SER A 123 5.67 -11.55 0.44
C SER A 123 6.75 -12.61 0.22
N PHE A 124 7.89 -12.48 0.90
CA PHE A 124 9.03 -13.35 0.65
C PHE A 124 9.08 -14.59 1.54
N ASN A 125 8.65 -14.49 2.80
CA ASN A 125 8.77 -15.58 3.77
C ASN A 125 7.50 -16.45 3.90
N LYS A 126 6.33 -15.94 3.46
CA LYS A 126 5.07 -16.70 3.54
C LYS A 126 4.49 -17.00 2.16
N LEU A 127 4.45 -16.01 1.28
CA LEU A 127 3.92 -16.14 -0.07
C LEU A 127 4.97 -16.65 -1.08
N GLU A 128 6.25 -16.70 -0.69
CA GLU A 128 7.37 -17.14 -1.53
C GLU A 128 7.42 -16.44 -2.91
N LEU A 129 7.06 -15.14 -2.93
CA LEU A 129 7.17 -14.34 -4.15
C LEU A 129 8.64 -14.16 -4.53
N GLU A 130 8.92 -14.06 -5.81
CA GLU A 130 10.28 -13.83 -6.34
C GLU A 130 10.62 -12.34 -6.41
N ARG A 131 9.59 -11.46 -6.50
CA ARG A 131 9.76 -10.03 -6.70
C ARG A 131 8.62 -9.26 -6.06
N VAL A 132 8.95 -8.13 -5.41
CA VAL A 132 7.97 -7.11 -5.01
C VAL A 132 8.36 -5.80 -5.65
N PHE A 133 7.39 -5.10 -6.24
CA PHE A 133 7.63 -3.81 -6.88
C PHE A 133 6.58 -2.78 -6.44
N ALA A 134 6.90 -1.53 -6.67
CA ALA A 134 5.98 -0.41 -6.49
C ALA A 134 6.29 0.67 -7.53
N THR A 135 5.30 1.51 -7.82
CA THR A 135 5.45 2.63 -8.75
C THR A 135 4.95 3.92 -8.10
N HIS A 136 5.53 5.03 -8.53
CA HIS A 136 5.02 6.34 -8.13
C HIS A 136 5.15 7.35 -9.26
N ASP A 137 4.23 8.32 -9.28
CA ASP A 137 4.37 9.51 -10.11
C ASP A 137 5.71 10.20 -9.80
N VAL A 138 6.51 10.51 -10.81
CA VAL A 138 7.83 11.17 -10.63
C VAL A 138 7.72 12.49 -9.87
N CYS A 139 6.55 13.12 -9.88
CA CYS A 139 6.23 14.31 -9.10
C CYS A 139 5.93 14.03 -7.61
N ASN A 140 5.91 12.74 -7.20
CA ASN A 140 5.72 12.32 -5.81
C ASN A 140 6.99 11.72 -5.20
N PRO A 141 8.03 12.52 -4.89
CA PRO A 141 9.29 12.01 -4.36
C PRO A 141 9.13 11.37 -2.96
N ALA A 142 8.08 11.71 -2.21
CA ALA A 142 7.83 11.11 -0.90
C ALA A 142 7.58 9.59 -1.01
N SER A 143 6.82 9.16 -2.01
CA SER A 143 6.58 7.74 -2.28
C SER A 143 7.88 7.02 -2.67
N GLY A 144 8.69 7.62 -3.55
CA GLY A 144 10.00 7.06 -3.92
C GLY A 144 10.95 6.89 -2.72
N LYS A 145 10.94 7.83 -1.76
CA LYS A 145 11.74 7.70 -0.53
C LYS A 145 11.29 6.51 0.34
N VAL A 146 10.01 6.18 0.39
CA VAL A 146 9.53 4.96 1.08
C VAL A 146 10.08 3.72 0.39
N MET A 147 9.98 3.62 -0.93
CA MET A 147 10.50 2.49 -1.71
C MET A 147 12.01 2.30 -1.49
N GLN A 148 12.79 3.38 -1.50
CA GLN A 148 14.22 3.35 -1.21
C GLN A 148 14.53 2.84 0.21
N ARG A 149 13.76 3.29 1.23
CA ARG A 149 13.92 2.80 2.62
C ARG A 149 13.56 1.33 2.77
N LEU A 150 12.63 0.82 1.98
CA LEU A 150 12.31 -0.60 1.90
C LEU A 150 13.42 -1.42 1.21
N GLY A 151 14.43 -0.76 0.66
CA GLY A 151 15.54 -1.38 -0.04
C GLY A 151 15.24 -1.72 -1.50
N MET A 152 14.18 -1.16 -2.04
CA MET A 152 13.86 -1.32 -3.45
C MET A 152 14.86 -0.53 -4.33
N LYS A 153 15.25 -1.12 -5.45
CA LYS A 153 16.10 -0.52 -6.45
C LYS A 153 15.27 0.13 -7.55
N TYR A 154 15.72 1.28 -8.01
CA TYR A 154 15.12 1.95 -9.17
C TYR A 154 15.41 1.17 -10.46
N GLU A 155 14.37 0.89 -11.22
CA GLU A 155 14.47 0.15 -12.50
C GLU A 155 14.33 1.05 -13.73
N GLY A 156 13.66 2.17 -13.60
CA GLY A 156 13.43 3.09 -14.71
C GLY A 156 12.17 3.92 -14.56
N THR A 157 11.98 4.84 -15.50
CA THR A 157 10.78 5.66 -15.61
C THR A 157 10.04 5.37 -16.91
N LEU A 158 8.77 5.02 -16.80
CA LEU A 158 7.87 4.90 -17.94
C LEU A 158 7.19 6.24 -18.20
N ARG A 159 7.47 6.83 -19.36
CA ARG A 159 6.89 8.12 -19.74
C ARG A 159 5.43 7.95 -20.15
N LYS A 160 4.55 8.86 -19.67
CA LYS A 160 3.10 8.85 -19.96
C LYS A 160 2.46 7.48 -19.74
N SER A 161 2.84 6.81 -18.64
CA SER A 161 2.50 5.42 -18.36
C SER A 161 1.04 5.22 -17.97
N ARG A 162 0.43 6.22 -17.36
CA ARG A 162 -0.99 6.16 -16.96
C ARG A 162 -1.66 7.54 -16.98
N LEU A 163 -2.97 7.52 -17.03
CA LEU A 163 -3.80 8.71 -16.87
C LEU A 163 -4.12 8.87 -15.37
N ALA A 164 -3.68 9.99 -14.78
CA ALA A 164 -4.01 10.36 -13.41
C ALA A 164 -4.69 11.73 -13.40
N LYS A 165 -5.88 11.84 -12.82
CA LYS A 165 -6.64 13.10 -12.75
C LYS A 165 -6.69 13.85 -14.08
N LYS A 166 -6.95 13.12 -15.19
CA LYS A 166 -7.00 13.62 -16.58
C LYS A 166 -5.66 14.10 -17.17
N VAL A 167 -4.54 13.83 -16.51
CA VAL A 167 -3.19 14.15 -17.00
C VAL A 167 -2.41 12.85 -17.19
N LEU A 168 -1.66 12.74 -18.30
CA LEU A 168 -0.71 11.64 -18.51
C LEU A 168 0.53 11.91 -17.66
N VAL A 169 0.85 10.96 -16.76
CA VAL A 169 1.97 11.06 -15.83
C VAL A 169 3.05 10.05 -16.15
N ASP A 170 4.27 10.36 -15.72
CA ASP A 170 5.41 9.47 -15.79
C ASP A 170 5.52 8.72 -14.46
N ASP A 171 5.67 7.39 -14.50
CA ASP A 171 5.82 6.57 -13.30
C ASP A 171 7.24 6.01 -13.18
N ALA A 172 7.86 6.25 -12.04
CA ALA A 172 9.11 5.62 -11.64
C ALA A 172 8.83 4.24 -11.03
N TYR A 173 9.57 3.23 -11.48
CA TYR A 173 9.46 1.84 -11.05
C TYR A 173 10.59 1.47 -10.11
N TYR A 174 10.26 0.86 -8.99
CA TYR A 174 11.18 0.33 -8.00
C TYR A 174 10.82 -1.10 -7.67
N SER A 175 11.83 -1.95 -7.44
CA SER A 175 11.61 -3.34 -7.02
C SER A 175 12.66 -3.83 -6.06
N ILE A 176 12.32 -4.93 -5.37
CA ILE A 176 13.25 -5.74 -4.59
C ILE A 176 13.01 -7.21 -4.92
N LEU A 177 14.07 -7.97 -5.09
CA LEU A 177 14.04 -9.40 -5.36
C LEU A 177 14.16 -10.19 -4.05
N LYS A 178 13.67 -11.44 -4.05
CA LYS A 178 13.72 -12.32 -2.88
C LYS A 178 15.13 -12.49 -2.33
N GLU A 179 16.10 -12.74 -3.22
CA GLU A 179 17.51 -12.88 -2.83
C GLU A 179 18.12 -11.60 -2.22
N GLU A 180 17.65 -10.44 -2.62
CA GLU A 180 18.09 -9.15 -2.07
C GLU A 180 17.50 -8.87 -0.69
N TYR A 181 16.31 -9.39 -0.41
CA TYR A 181 15.68 -9.30 0.88
C TYR A 181 16.31 -10.22 1.92
N ILE A 182 16.60 -11.47 1.54
CA ILE A 182 17.20 -12.48 2.42
C ILE A 182 18.65 -12.14 2.78
N ALA A 183 19.36 -11.42 1.91
CA ALA A 183 20.77 -11.03 2.13
C ALA A 183 20.95 -9.90 3.16
N LYS A 184 19.88 -9.35 3.72
CA LYS A 184 19.90 -8.31 4.78
C LYS A 184 19.79 -8.92 6.15
#